data_ebfbc71eb9aa768f9e3262463c69e6ed
#
_entry.id   ebfbc71eb9aa768f9e3262463c69e6ed
#
_cell.length_a   1.000
_cell.length_b   1.000
_cell.length_c   1.000
_cell.angle_alpha   90.00
_cell.angle_beta   90.00
_cell.angle_gamma   90.00
#
_symmetry.space_group_name_H-M   'P 1'
#
loop_
_entity.id
_entity.type
_entity.pdbx_description
1 polymer ?
#
loop_
_entity_poly.entity_id
_entity_poly.type
_entity_poly.pdbx_seq_one_letter_code
_entity_poly.pdbx_strand_id
1 'polypeptide(L)'
;NIPRDRFYGQIDVEIPEPIRIERGAGGEQSLDEAADLLASAEFPVLLAGGGVVMGDAVAETIELAERLGCPVVNSYLHNDSFPASHPQWCGPLGYQGSKAAMKLIARADVVLALGTRLGPFGTLPQHDMDYWPADARIIQVDADAKMLGLVKKISVGICGDAGATAKALTARLADRTLACDATRDERAATTAGEKADWEAELDDWTHEIDDFSIDMIKEAIDEEGNWLHPRQ
;
A
#
# COMPACT_ATOMS: atom_id res chain seq x y z
N ASN A 1 15.89 -2.34 17.87
CA ASN A 1 15.63 -0.93 18.24
C ASN A 1 16.84 -0.38 19.01
N ILE A 2 17.32 0.78 18.61
CA ILE A 2 18.39 1.50 19.28
C ILE A 2 17.76 2.74 19.92
N PRO A 3 17.84 2.93 21.24
CA PRO A 3 17.36 4.13 21.90
C PRO A 3 18.05 5.38 21.37
N ARG A 4 17.31 6.49 21.26
CA ARG A 4 17.82 7.73 20.63
C ARG A 4 19.06 8.30 21.33
N ASP A 5 19.17 8.13 22.64
CA ASP A 5 20.33 8.55 23.45
C ASP A 5 21.62 7.78 23.11
N ARG A 6 21.51 6.66 22.38
CA ARG A 6 22.63 5.83 21.93
C ARG A 6 23.16 6.19 20.53
N PHE A 7 22.55 7.16 19.85
CA PHE A 7 23.03 7.61 18.53
C PHE A 7 24.24 8.55 18.60
N TYR A 8 24.66 8.93 19.80
CA TYR A 8 25.80 9.82 20.00
C TYR A 8 27.03 9.04 20.49
N GLY A 9 28.21 9.42 19.96
CA GLY A 9 29.46 8.82 20.32
C GLY A 9 30.10 8.01 19.19
N GLN A 10 31.18 7.34 19.52
CA GLN A 10 31.91 6.44 18.64
C GLN A 10 32.04 5.08 19.31
N ILE A 11 31.89 4.03 18.52
CA ILE A 11 32.13 2.65 18.96
C ILE A 11 32.98 1.93 17.92
N ASP A 12 33.83 1.06 18.39
CA ASP A 12 34.52 0.09 17.54
C ASP A 12 33.62 -1.15 17.44
N VAL A 13 33.27 -1.51 16.21
CA VAL A 13 32.40 -2.67 15.95
C VAL A 13 32.96 -3.48 14.81
N GLU A 14 33.04 -4.79 15.01
CA GLU A 14 33.29 -5.74 13.94
C GLU A 14 31.97 -6.04 13.24
N ILE A 15 31.89 -5.70 11.95
CA ILE A 15 30.70 -5.98 11.14
C ILE A 15 30.83 -7.42 10.63
N PRO A 16 29.96 -8.35 11.07
CA PRO A 16 30.02 -9.72 10.60
C PRO A 16 29.62 -9.80 9.12
N GLU A 17 30.12 -10.80 8.42
CA GLU A 17 29.71 -11.11 7.06
C GLU A 17 28.20 -11.35 7.00
N PRO A 18 27.49 -10.79 5.99
CA PRO A 18 26.05 -10.96 5.88
C PRO A 18 25.69 -12.42 5.59
N ILE A 19 24.73 -12.93 6.34
CA ILE A 19 24.18 -14.27 6.09
C ILE A 19 23.27 -14.21 4.85
N ARG A 20 23.52 -15.06 3.88
CA ARG A 20 22.64 -15.24 2.74
C ARG A 20 21.40 -16.05 3.17
N ILE A 21 20.23 -15.41 3.08
CA ILE A 21 18.94 -16.05 3.34
C ILE A 21 18.28 -16.38 2.01
N GLU A 22 17.90 -17.63 1.81
CA GLU A 22 17.09 -18.03 0.67
C GLU A 22 15.62 -17.60 0.92
N ARG A 23 15.02 -16.94 -0.06
CA ARG A 23 13.65 -16.40 0.03
C ARG A 23 12.69 -17.38 -0.64
N GLY A 24 11.68 -17.86 0.10
CA GLY A 24 10.66 -18.76 -0.38
C GLY A 24 9.34 -18.06 -0.68
N ALA A 25 8.59 -18.59 -1.63
CA ALA A 25 7.27 -18.05 -2.03
C ALA A 25 6.14 -18.40 -1.04
N GLY A 26 6.39 -19.26 -0.07
CA GLY A 26 5.37 -19.83 0.81
C GLY A 26 5.00 -21.28 0.44
N GLY A 27 4.00 -21.81 1.10
CA GLY A 27 3.55 -23.20 0.88
C GLY A 27 2.71 -23.33 -0.41
N GLU A 28 2.91 -24.44 -1.15
CA GLU A 28 2.20 -24.72 -2.40
C GLU A 28 0.67 -24.64 -2.24
N GLN A 29 0.12 -25.27 -1.20
CA GLN A 29 -1.31 -25.28 -0.94
C GLN A 29 -1.85 -23.85 -0.75
N SER A 30 -1.19 -23.02 0.06
CA SER A 30 -1.62 -21.64 0.28
C SER A 30 -1.54 -20.78 -0.99
N LEU A 31 -0.53 -21.04 -1.84
CA LEU A 31 -0.38 -20.39 -3.13
C LEU A 31 -1.50 -20.78 -4.11
N ASP A 32 -1.89 -22.06 -4.13
CA ASP A 32 -2.97 -22.56 -4.97
C ASP A 32 -4.32 -21.99 -4.50
N GLU A 33 -4.61 -21.99 -3.19
CA GLU A 33 -5.81 -21.39 -2.61
C GLU A 33 -5.87 -19.87 -2.91
N ALA A 34 -4.77 -19.16 -2.81
CA ALA A 34 -4.69 -17.74 -3.14
C ALA A 34 -4.94 -17.49 -4.64
N ALA A 35 -4.35 -18.32 -5.52
CA ALA A 35 -4.56 -18.21 -6.95
C ALA A 35 -6.03 -18.50 -7.33
N ASP A 36 -6.70 -19.46 -6.67
CA ASP A 36 -8.11 -19.76 -6.87
C ASP A 36 -9.01 -18.58 -6.45
N LEU A 37 -8.70 -17.97 -5.29
CA LEU A 37 -9.42 -16.77 -4.84
C LEU A 37 -9.24 -15.61 -5.83
N LEU A 38 -8.02 -15.34 -6.27
CA LEU A 38 -7.73 -14.27 -7.24
C LEU A 38 -8.37 -14.54 -8.60
N ALA A 39 -8.38 -15.78 -9.06
CA ALA A 39 -9.04 -16.14 -10.32
C ALA A 39 -10.56 -15.96 -10.28
N SER A 40 -11.18 -16.15 -9.12
CA SER A 40 -12.62 -15.98 -8.92
C SER A 40 -13.04 -14.56 -8.51
N ALA A 41 -12.09 -13.65 -8.28
CA ALA A 41 -12.38 -12.29 -7.86
C ALA A 41 -12.99 -11.45 -8.99
N GLU A 42 -14.05 -10.70 -8.67
CA GLU A 42 -14.69 -9.76 -9.61
C GLU A 42 -14.05 -8.37 -9.53
N PHE A 43 -13.67 -7.94 -8.31
CA PHE A 43 -12.98 -6.68 -8.07
C PHE A 43 -11.78 -6.89 -7.12
N PRO A 44 -10.72 -7.55 -7.60
CA PRO A 44 -9.50 -7.70 -6.80
C PRO A 44 -8.82 -6.34 -6.57
N VAL A 45 -8.23 -6.15 -5.39
CA VAL A 45 -7.35 -5.00 -5.07
C VAL A 45 -6.04 -5.52 -4.49
N LEU A 46 -4.92 -4.99 -4.97
CA LEU A 46 -3.60 -5.28 -4.44
C LEU A 46 -3.19 -4.19 -3.45
N LEU A 47 -2.93 -4.56 -2.20
CA LEU A 47 -2.38 -3.68 -1.17
C LEU A 47 -0.88 -3.99 -1.00
N ALA A 48 -0.03 -3.12 -1.55
CA ALA A 48 1.42 -3.25 -1.50
C ALA A 48 1.99 -2.59 -0.23
N GLY A 49 2.82 -3.31 0.50
CA GLY A 49 3.42 -2.84 1.74
C GLY A 49 4.95 -2.86 1.77
N GLY A 50 5.52 -2.61 2.95
CA GLY A 50 6.97 -2.53 3.16
C GLY A 50 7.72 -3.81 2.80
N GLY A 51 7.07 -4.97 2.85
CA GLY A 51 7.68 -6.23 2.40
C GLY A 51 8.00 -6.26 0.91
N VAL A 52 7.26 -5.50 0.08
CA VAL A 52 7.57 -5.32 -1.35
C VAL A 52 8.88 -4.57 -1.51
N VAL A 53 9.06 -3.47 -0.76
CA VAL A 53 10.29 -2.66 -0.80
C VAL A 53 11.49 -3.44 -0.26
N MET A 54 11.34 -4.04 0.94
CA MET A 54 12.41 -4.80 1.57
C MET A 54 12.77 -6.08 0.79
N GLY A 55 11.82 -6.62 0.03
CA GLY A 55 12.01 -7.77 -0.84
C GLY A 55 12.60 -7.44 -2.20
N ASP A 56 12.76 -6.14 -2.54
CA ASP A 56 13.08 -5.68 -3.90
C ASP A 56 12.13 -6.27 -4.94
N ALA A 57 10.82 -6.21 -4.62
CA ALA A 57 9.76 -6.95 -5.31
C ALA A 57 8.82 -6.06 -6.13
N VAL A 58 9.23 -4.82 -6.43
CA VAL A 58 8.37 -3.87 -7.16
C VAL A 58 8.04 -4.39 -8.57
N ALA A 59 9.02 -4.97 -9.28
CA ALA A 59 8.81 -5.49 -10.62
C ALA A 59 7.80 -6.64 -10.66
N GLU A 60 7.93 -7.61 -9.77
CA GLU A 60 7.00 -8.75 -9.65
C GLU A 60 5.61 -8.32 -9.20
N THR A 61 5.54 -7.26 -8.39
CA THR A 61 4.26 -6.67 -7.96
C THR A 61 3.54 -6.00 -9.13
N ILE A 62 4.28 -5.31 -10.00
CA ILE A 62 3.74 -4.72 -11.24
C ILE A 62 3.19 -5.83 -12.16
N GLU A 63 3.98 -6.85 -12.44
CA GLU A 63 3.56 -7.97 -13.30
C GLU A 63 2.28 -8.63 -12.78
N LEU A 64 2.18 -8.86 -11.47
CA LEU A 64 1.00 -9.44 -10.85
C LEU A 64 -0.22 -8.50 -10.94
N ALA A 65 -0.03 -7.20 -10.66
CA ALA A 65 -1.09 -6.20 -10.77
C ALA A 65 -1.61 -6.07 -12.20
N GLU A 66 -0.72 -6.06 -13.19
CA GLU A 66 -1.07 -6.03 -14.62
C GLU A 66 -1.81 -7.30 -15.04
N ARG A 67 -1.38 -8.47 -14.57
CA ARG A 67 -2.09 -9.73 -14.84
C ARG A 67 -3.52 -9.71 -14.31
N LEU A 68 -3.72 -9.20 -13.10
CA LEU A 68 -5.05 -9.04 -12.49
C LEU A 68 -5.85 -7.87 -13.08
N GLY A 69 -5.18 -6.87 -13.67
CA GLY A 69 -5.80 -5.61 -14.09
C GLY A 69 -6.48 -4.88 -12.93
N CYS A 70 -5.90 -4.93 -11.73
CA CYS A 70 -6.52 -4.47 -10.50
C CYS A 70 -5.95 -3.12 -10.02
N PRO A 71 -6.72 -2.32 -9.27
CA PRO A 71 -6.19 -1.17 -8.55
C PRO A 71 -5.11 -1.60 -7.56
N VAL A 72 -4.06 -0.77 -7.43
CA VAL A 72 -2.99 -0.96 -6.45
C VAL A 72 -3.00 0.19 -5.46
N VAL A 73 -3.08 -0.15 -4.19
CA VAL A 73 -3.03 0.78 -3.07
C VAL A 73 -1.78 0.50 -2.22
N ASN A 74 -1.20 1.54 -1.64
CA ASN A 74 -0.04 1.39 -0.79
C ASN A 74 -0.43 1.35 0.69
N SER A 75 0.30 0.61 1.49
CA SER A 75 0.19 0.73 2.95
C SER A 75 0.85 2.02 3.44
N TYR A 76 0.40 2.50 4.60
CA TYR A 76 0.95 3.70 5.24
C TYR A 76 2.49 3.69 5.30
N LEU A 77 3.12 4.78 4.89
CA LEU A 77 4.57 5.00 4.79
C LEU A 77 5.33 4.19 3.70
N HIS A 78 4.63 3.49 2.82
CA HIS A 78 5.27 2.67 1.78
C HIS A 78 4.81 3.07 0.37
N ASN A 79 4.86 4.39 0.08
CA ASN A 79 4.55 4.90 -1.25
C ASN A 79 5.54 4.45 -2.33
N ASP A 80 6.69 3.96 -1.92
CA ASP A 80 7.75 3.37 -2.73
C ASP A 80 7.52 1.90 -3.10
N SER A 81 6.45 1.27 -2.59
CA SER A 81 6.14 -0.14 -2.90
C SER A 81 5.49 -0.35 -4.28
N PHE A 82 5.08 0.73 -4.97
CA PHE A 82 4.55 0.68 -6.32
C PHE A 82 4.73 2.04 -7.01
N PRO A 83 5.07 2.11 -8.31
CA PRO A 83 5.36 3.38 -8.98
C PRO A 83 4.11 4.25 -9.13
N ALA A 84 4.19 5.51 -8.67
CA ALA A 84 3.08 6.46 -8.72
C ALA A 84 2.67 6.84 -10.16
N SER A 85 3.57 6.68 -11.14
CA SER A 85 3.27 6.90 -12.56
C SER A 85 2.46 5.79 -13.22
N HIS A 86 2.30 4.65 -12.54
CA HIS A 86 1.58 3.51 -13.09
C HIS A 86 0.05 3.78 -13.07
N PRO A 87 -0.71 3.48 -14.15
CA PRO A 87 -2.14 3.77 -14.22
C PRO A 87 -2.97 3.08 -13.13
N GLN A 88 -2.56 1.91 -12.67
CA GLN A 88 -3.23 1.17 -11.60
C GLN A 88 -2.92 1.68 -10.19
N TRP A 89 -1.92 2.56 -10.01
CA TRP A 89 -1.60 3.14 -8.71
C TRP A 89 -2.69 4.11 -8.24
N CYS A 90 -3.16 3.97 -7.00
CA CYS A 90 -4.28 4.73 -6.43
C CYS A 90 -3.90 5.54 -5.19
N GLY A 91 -2.67 5.42 -4.72
CA GLY A 91 -2.18 6.10 -3.53
C GLY A 91 -2.25 5.28 -2.25
N PRO A 92 -1.82 5.87 -1.13
CA PRO A 92 -1.77 5.19 0.16
C PRO A 92 -3.14 5.09 0.83
N LEU A 93 -3.29 4.05 1.67
CA LEU A 93 -4.40 3.89 2.60
C LEU A 93 -4.06 4.45 3.99
N GLY A 94 -5.09 4.63 4.81
CA GLY A 94 -4.97 4.95 6.21
C GLY A 94 -4.68 6.42 6.48
N TYR A 95 -3.86 6.68 7.50
CA TYR A 95 -3.60 8.04 7.96
C TYR A 95 -3.05 8.94 6.85
N GLN A 96 -3.74 10.06 6.58
CA GLN A 96 -3.45 10.98 5.48
C GLN A 96 -3.39 10.28 4.10
N GLY A 97 -4.17 9.24 3.93
CA GLY A 97 -4.21 8.47 2.69
C GLY A 97 -5.12 9.08 1.62
N SER A 98 -5.09 8.47 0.44
CA SER A 98 -5.87 8.85 -0.73
C SER A 98 -7.33 8.43 -0.62
N LYS A 99 -8.28 9.35 -0.85
CA LYS A 99 -9.71 9.00 -0.96
C LYS A 99 -9.97 8.04 -2.12
N ALA A 100 -9.26 8.18 -3.24
CA ALA A 100 -9.35 7.25 -4.36
C ALA A 100 -8.99 5.82 -3.93
N ALA A 101 -7.86 5.64 -3.23
CA ALA A 101 -7.44 4.35 -2.70
C ALA A 101 -8.51 3.75 -1.76
N MET A 102 -9.09 4.56 -0.88
CA MET A 102 -10.11 4.14 0.08
C MET A 102 -11.41 3.72 -0.59
N LYS A 103 -11.89 4.49 -1.57
CA LYS A 103 -13.09 4.18 -2.33
C LYS A 103 -12.91 2.90 -3.17
N LEU A 104 -11.71 2.70 -3.74
CA LEU A 104 -11.43 1.51 -4.56
C LEU A 104 -11.30 0.25 -3.71
N ILE A 105 -10.59 0.28 -2.57
CA ILE A 105 -10.51 -0.90 -1.70
C ILE A 105 -11.86 -1.25 -1.08
N ALA A 106 -12.72 -0.27 -0.82
CA ALA A 106 -14.07 -0.50 -0.30
C ALA A 106 -14.95 -1.36 -1.24
N ARG A 107 -14.62 -1.41 -2.52
CA ARG A 107 -15.31 -2.23 -3.54
C ARG A 107 -14.75 -3.65 -3.67
N ALA A 108 -13.64 -3.94 -3.00
CA ALA A 108 -12.94 -5.21 -3.18
C ALA A 108 -13.76 -6.38 -2.66
N ASP A 109 -13.85 -7.44 -3.45
CA ASP A 109 -14.29 -8.76 -3.02
C ASP A 109 -13.11 -9.64 -2.59
N VAL A 110 -11.91 -9.36 -3.13
CA VAL A 110 -10.65 -9.97 -2.72
C VAL A 110 -9.58 -8.90 -2.55
N VAL A 111 -8.91 -8.89 -1.40
CA VAL A 111 -7.73 -8.04 -1.13
C VAL A 111 -6.50 -8.91 -1.04
N LEU A 112 -5.53 -8.69 -1.94
CA LEU A 112 -4.19 -9.25 -1.82
C LEU A 112 -3.30 -8.28 -1.05
N ALA A 113 -3.09 -8.54 0.23
CA ALA A 113 -2.20 -7.79 1.11
C ALA A 113 -0.77 -8.35 1.01
N LEU A 114 0.04 -7.76 0.13
CA LEU A 114 1.38 -8.21 -0.22
C LEU A 114 2.44 -7.48 0.59
N GLY A 115 3.13 -8.21 1.48
CA GLY A 115 4.20 -7.65 2.30
C GLY A 115 3.73 -6.56 3.28
N THR A 116 2.53 -6.69 3.82
CA THR A 116 1.98 -5.76 4.81
C THR A 116 1.32 -6.49 5.98
N ARG A 117 1.64 -6.05 7.18
CA ARG A 117 1.03 -6.56 8.42
C ARG A 117 -0.36 -5.98 8.72
N LEU A 118 -0.92 -5.18 7.81
CA LEU A 118 -2.23 -4.53 7.98
C LEU A 118 -2.33 -3.68 9.26
N GLY A 119 -1.25 -3.00 9.62
CA GLY A 119 -1.16 -2.22 10.86
C GLY A 119 -2.23 -1.13 10.97
N PRO A 120 -2.55 -0.66 12.19
CA PRO A 120 -3.68 0.23 12.44
C PRO A 120 -3.61 1.53 11.63
N PHE A 121 -2.44 2.14 11.47
CA PHE A 121 -2.29 3.37 10.69
C PHE A 121 -2.59 3.18 9.19
N GLY A 122 -2.43 1.97 8.65
CA GLY A 122 -2.75 1.64 7.26
C GLY A 122 -4.20 1.19 7.04
N THR A 123 -4.99 1.04 8.11
CA THR A 123 -6.36 0.50 8.02
C THR A 123 -7.39 1.30 8.81
N LEU A 124 -7.01 2.43 9.42
CA LEU A 124 -7.92 3.27 10.18
C LEU A 124 -8.84 4.08 9.26
N PRO A 125 -10.10 4.35 9.66
CA PRO A 125 -11.01 5.24 8.96
C PRO A 125 -10.39 6.64 8.78
N GLN A 126 -10.60 7.24 7.61
CA GLN A 126 -10.16 8.60 7.28
C GLN A 126 -11.20 9.28 6.39
N HIS A 127 -11.19 10.60 6.35
CA HIS A 127 -12.09 11.41 5.53
C HIS A 127 -13.57 11.04 5.73
N ASP A 128 -13.95 10.74 6.99
CA ASP A 128 -15.29 10.27 7.39
C ASP A 128 -15.75 8.97 6.70
N MET A 129 -14.80 8.19 6.16
CA MET A 129 -15.06 6.91 5.51
C MET A 129 -14.56 5.75 6.36
N ASP A 130 -15.44 4.79 6.65
CA ASP A 130 -15.07 3.44 7.06
C ASP A 130 -15.00 2.57 5.79
N TYR A 131 -13.82 2.62 5.17
CA TYR A 131 -13.62 2.08 3.82
C TYR A 131 -13.20 0.60 3.79
N TRP A 132 -12.93 0.00 4.94
CA TRP A 132 -12.43 -1.38 4.92
C TRP A 132 -13.54 -2.36 4.53
N PRO A 133 -13.38 -3.17 3.46
CA PRO A 133 -14.44 -4.04 2.97
C PRO A 133 -14.68 -5.19 3.96
N ALA A 134 -15.84 -5.18 4.64
CA ALA A 134 -16.16 -6.13 5.70
C ALA A 134 -16.25 -7.59 5.22
N ASP A 135 -16.73 -7.77 3.98
CA ASP A 135 -17.00 -9.10 3.38
C ASP A 135 -15.89 -9.57 2.45
N ALA A 136 -14.85 -8.75 2.22
CA ALA A 136 -13.75 -9.13 1.34
C ALA A 136 -12.94 -10.30 1.90
N ARG A 137 -12.58 -11.21 1.02
CA ARG A 137 -11.63 -12.29 1.32
C ARG A 137 -10.21 -11.72 1.27
N ILE A 138 -9.48 -11.85 2.36
CA ILE A 138 -8.12 -11.30 2.46
C ILE A 138 -7.11 -12.41 2.30
N ILE A 139 -6.21 -12.24 1.32
CA ILE A 139 -4.98 -13.01 1.17
C ILE A 139 -3.87 -12.15 1.76
N GLN A 140 -3.21 -12.62 2.81
CA GLN A 140 -2.10 -11.90 3.42
C GLN A 140 -0.79 -12.63 3.21
N VAL A 141 0.20 -11.91 2.70
CA VAL A 141 1.58 -12.37 2.48
C VAL A 141 2.51 -11.62 3.43
N ASP A 142 3.22 -12.33 4.26
CA ASP A 142 4.22 -11.76 5.16
C ASP A 142 5.36 -12.76 5.37
N ALA A 143 6.60 -12.27 5.50
CA ALA A 143 7.77 -13.10 5.80
C ALA A 143 7.77 -13.61 7.25
N ASP A 144 7.06 -12.95 8.16
CA ASP A 144 6.88 -13.37 9.54
C ASP A 144 5.48 -13.97 9.75
N ALA A 145 5.42 -15.28 9.97
CA ALA A 145 4.18 -16.00 10.23
C ALA A 145 3.35 -15.43 11.39
N LYS A 146 3.97 -14.72 12.34
CA LYS A 146 3.28 -14.09 13.48
C LYS A 146 2.43 -12.90 13.07
N MET A 147 2.68 -12.30 11.90
CA MET A 147 1.91 -11.17 11.38
C MET A 147 0.64 -11.61 10.67
N LEU A 148 0.56 -12.87 10.24
CA LEU A 148 -0.59 -13.39 9.51
C LEU A 148 -1.83 -13.45 10.39
N GLY A 149 -2.92 -12.77 9.96
CA GLY A 149 -4.20 -12.74 10.68
C GLY A 149 -4.18 -11.97 12.00
N LEU A 150 -3.11 -11.27 12.35
CA LEU A 150 -2.98 -10.57 13.63
C LEU A 150 -3.95 -9.39 13.77
N VAL A 151 -4.17 -8.64 12.70
CA VAL A 151 -4.97 -7.39 12.72
C VAL A 151 -6.33 -7.56 12.07
N LYS A 152 -6.40 -8.26 10.96
CA LYS A 152 -7.63 -8.53 10.20
C LYS A 152 -7.84 -10.04 10.05
N LYS A 153 -9.10 -10.47 10.03
CA LYS A 153 -9.43 -11.85 9.67
C LYS A 153 -9.01 -12.09 8.22
N ILE A 154 -8.20 -13.12 7.98
CA ILE A 154 -7.73 -13.49 6.64
C ILE A 154 -8.39 -14.79 6.17
N SER A 155 -8.48 -14.95 4.85
CA SER A 155 -8.96 -16.17 4.19
C SER A 155 -7.80 -17.10 3.86
N VAL A 156 -6.68 -16.54 3.39
CA VAL A 156 -5.44 -17.27 3.09
C VAL A 156 -4.25 -16.52 3.67
N GLY A 157 -3.39 -17.22 4.40
CA GLY A 157 -2.12 -16.71 4.90
C GLY A 157 -0.95 -17.37 4.20
N ILE A 158 -0.06 -16.59 3.63
CA ILE A 158 1.16 -17.07 2.97
C ILE A 158 2.37 -16.55 3.75
N CYS A 159 3.10 -17.45 4.41
CA CYS A 159 4.38 -17.11 5.01
C CYS A 159 5.46 -17.21 3.93
N GLY A 160 5.80 -16.03 3.34
CA GLY A 160 6.72 -15.98 2.21
C GLY A 160 7.27 -14.59 1.93
N ASP A 161 8.32 -14.56 1.11
CA ASP A 161 8.87 -13.33 0.55
C ASP A 161 7.89 -12.72 -0.47
N ALA A 162 7.71 -11.40 -0.45
CA ALA A 162 6.73 -10.72 -1.29
C ALA A 162 7.00 -10.95 -2.79
N GLY A 163 8.25 -10.83 -3.25
CA GLY A 163 8.63 -11.00 -4.64
C GLY A 163 8.49 -12.44 -5.11
N ALA A 164 9.01 -13.39 -4.32
CA ALA A 164 8.89 -14.80 -4.63
C ALA A 164 7.41 -15.23 -4.71
N THR A 165 6.58 -14.73 -3.78
CA THR A 165 5.14 -15.00 -3.76
C THR A 165 4.43 -14.37 -4.95
N ALA A 166 4.69 -13.08 -5.26
CA ALA A 166 4.11 -12.40 -6.42
C ALA A 166 4.41 -13.15 -7.72
N LYS A 167 5.67 -13.53 -7.92
CA LYS A 167 6.10 -14.34 -9.08
C LYS A 167 5.40 -15.69 -9.15
N ALA A 168 5.27 -16.39 -8.01
CA ALA A 168 4.61 -17.68 -7.95
C ALA A 168 3.11 -17.58 -8.23
N LEU A 169 2.43 -16.51 -7.78
CA LEU A 169 1.03 -16.24 -8.07
C LEU A 169 0.83 -15.86 -9.55
N THR A 170 1.68 -14.99 -10.10
CA THR A 170 1.65 -14.64 -11.54
C THR A 170 1.74 -15.88 -12.42
N ALA A 171 2.69 -16.78 -12.11
CA ALA A 171 2.84 -18.04 -12.85
C ALA A 171 1.58 -18.93 -12.78
N ARG A 172 0.92 -19.01 -11.60
CA ARG A 172 -0.31 -19.80 -11.42
C ARG A 172 -1.52 -19.20 -12.14
N LEU A 173 -1.50 -17.89 -12.34
CA LEU A 173 -2.59 -17.16 -13.00
C LEU A 173 -2.39 -17.04 -14.53
N ALA A 174 -1.20 -17.33 -15.05
CA ALA A 174 -0.83 -17.05 -16.44
C ALA A 174 -1.83 -17.58 -17.47
N ASP A 175 -2.21 -18.85 -17.34
CA ASP A 175 -3.09 -19.54 -18.29
C ASP A 175 -4.56 -19.65 -17.78
N ARG A 176 -4.89 -18.97 -16.68
CA ARG A 176 -6.25 -19.00 -16.12
C ARG A 176 -7.11 -17.89 -16.72
N THR A 177 -8.37 -18.17 -16.99
CA THR A 177 -9.38 -17.13 -17.20
C THR A 177 -9.76 -16.56 -15.84
N LEU A 178 -9.66 -15.23 -15.67
CA LEU A 178 -10.01 -14.56 -14.44
C LEU A 178 -11.46 -14.01 -14.54
N ALA A 179 -12.23 -14.11 -13.47
CA ALA A 179 -13.57 -13.54 -13.43
C ALA A 179 -13.55 -12.03 -13.72
N CYS A 180 -12.51 -11.34 -13.23
CA CYS A 180 -12.32 -9.91 -13.43
C CYS A 180 -11.88 -9.51 -14.86
N ASP A 181 -11.55 -10.44 -15.75
CA ASP A 181 -11.15 -10.10 -17.13
C ASP A 181 -12.33 -9.50 -17.92
N ALA A 182 -13.55 -9.93 -17.66
CA ALA A 182 -14.76 -9.43 -18.35
C ALA A 182 -15.05 -7.94 -18.06
N THR A 183 -14.63 -7.44 -16.91
CA THR A 183 -14.85 -6.05 -16.44
C THR A 183 -13.56 -5.24 -16.35
N ARG A 184 -12.50 -5.69 -16.98
CA ARG A 184 -11.16 -5.06 -16.91
C ARG A 184 -11.19 -3.58 -17.31
N ASP A 185 -11.80 -3.27 -18.45
CA ASP A 185 -11.85 -1.89 -18.96
C ASP A 185 -12.73 -0.98 -18.08
N GLU A 186 -13.86 -1.51 -17.58
CA GLU A 186 -14.74 -0.80 -16.64
C GLU A 186 -14.02 -0.51 -15.32
N ARG A 187 -13.27 -1.49 -14.79
CA ARG A 187 -12.47 -1.34 -13.58
C ARG A 187 -11.34 -0.32 -13.77
N ALA A 188 -10.67 -0.34 -14.94
CA ALA A 188 -9.66 0.65 -15.29
C ALA A 188 -10.26 2.07 -15.38
N ALA A 189 -11.42 2.23 -16.01
CA ALA A 189 -12.13 3.51 -16.09
C ALA A 189 -12.57 3.99 -14.69
N THR A 190 -13.10 3.10 -13.85
CA THR A 190 -13.44 3.41 -12.46
C THR A 190 -12.22 3.89 -11.68
N THR A 191 -11.10 3.18 -11.81
CA THR A 191 -9.84 3.55 -11.17
C THR A 191 -9.36 4.94 -11.59
N ALA A 192 -9.39 5.22 -12.89
CA ALA A 192 -9.00 6.53 -13.43
C ALA A 192 -9.94 7.65 -12.96
N GLY A 193 -11.25 7.39 -12.91
CA GLY A 193 -12.24 8.36 -12.43
C GLY A 193 -12.03 8.74 -10.96
N GLU A 194 -11.89 7.76 -10.07
CA GLU A 194 -11.67 8.03 -8.64
C GLU A 194 -10.34 8.78 -8.38
N LYS A 195 -9.30 8.50 -9.18
CA LYS A 195 -8.04 9.24 -9.12
C LYS A 195 -8.21 10.70 -9.54
N ALA A 196 -8.90 10.94 -10.68
CA ALA A 196 -9.13 12.28 -11.18
C ALA A 196 -9.97 13.11 -10.20
N ASP A 197 -11.01 12.54 -9.60
CA ASP A 197 -11.83 13.20 -8.58
C ASP A 197 -11.00 13.58 -7.35
N TRP A 198 -10.09 12.69 -6.92
CA TRP A 198 -9.19 12.97 -5.79
C TRP A 198 -8.15 14.04 -6.12
N GLU A 199 -7.56 14.02 -7.31
CA GLU A 199 -6.62 15.04 -7.78
C GLU A 199 -7.30 16.42 -7.82
N ALA A 200 -8.53 16.50 -8.33
CA ALA A 200 -9.29 17.75 -8.36
C ALA A 200 -9.57 18.29 -6.94
N GLU A 201 -9.91 17.42 -5.99
CA GLU A 201 -10.11 17.81 -4.59
C GLU A 201 -8.80 18.31 -3.95
N LEU A 202 -7.67 17.68 -4.24
CA LEU A 202 -6.35 18.11 -3.73
C LEU A 202 -5.93 19.47 -4.32
N ASP A 203 -6.27 19.75 -5.58
CA ASP A 203 -6.02 21.05 -6.19
C ASP A 203 -6.78 22.17 -5.46
N ASP A 204 -8.04 21.94 -5.11
CA ASP A 204 -8.82 22.89 -4.30
C ASP A 204 -8.17 23.12 -2.91
N TRP A 205 -7.70 22.07 -2.25
CA TRP A 205 -7.00 22.21 -0.96
C TRP A 205 -5.68 22.97 -1.07
N THR A 206 -4.97 22.80 -2.17
CA THR A 206 -3.70 23.51 -2.40
C THR A 206 -3.94 25.01 -2.48
N HIS A 207 -4.99 25.46 -3.15
CA HIS A 207 -5.34 26.87 -3.21
C HIS A 207 -5.71 27.44 -1.84
N GLU A 208 -6.51 26.73 -1.04
CA GLU A 208 -6.86 27.14 0.32
C GLU A 208 -5.62 27.22 1.24
N ILE A 209 -4.70 26.28 1.12
CA ILE A 209 -3.46 26.27 1.93
C ILE A 209 -2.52 27.40 1.52
N ASP A 210 -2.39 27.68 0.24
CA ASP A 210 -1.53 28.76 -0.26
C ASP A 210 -2.00 30.14 0.26
N ASP A 211 -3.30 30.42 0.20
CA ASP A 211 -3.89 31.64 0.73
C ASP A 211 -3.69 31.74 2.25
N PHE A 212 -3.95 30.66 2.99
CA PHE A 212 -3.77 30.60 4.44
C PHE A 212 -2.29 30.74 4.84
N SER A 213 -1.39 30.12 4.12
CA SER A 213 0.06 30.18 4.38
C SER A 213 0.63 31.57 4.15
N ILE A 214 0.17 32.26 3.09
CA ILE A 214 0.58 33.63 2.78
C ILE A 214 0.11 34.60 3.87
N ASP A 215 -1.12 34.48 4.32
CA ASP A 215 -1.68 35.33 5.35
C ASP A 215 -1.01 35.08 6.72
N MET A 216 -0.78 33.83 7.08
CA MET A 216 0.02 33.47 8.28
C MET A 216 1.43 34.04 8.24
N ILE A 217 2.10 34.02 7.09
CA ILE A 217 3.46 34.57 6.96
C ILE A 217 3.41 36.11 7.10
N LYS A 218 2.41 36.77 6.49
CA LYS A 218 2.22 38.20 6.63
C LYS A 218 1.97 38.66 8.07
N GLU A 219 1.23 37.84 8.86
CA GLU A 219 0.99 38.09 10.27
C GLU A 219 2.21 37.79 11.17
N ALA A 220 3.09 36.88 10.74
CA ALA A 220 4.24 36.42 11.50
C ALA A 220 5.52 37.23 11.26
N ILE A 221 5.53 38.14 10.28
CA ILE A 221 6.67 39.01 9.98
C ILE A 221 6.28 40.50 10.13
N ASP A 222 7.22 41.31 10.59
CA ASP A 222 7.05 42.75 10.65
C ASP A 222 7.20 43.42 9.27
N GLU A 223 6.96 44.74 9.22
CA GLU A 223 7.08 45.52 7.98
C GLU A 223 8.52 45.55 7.40
N GLU A 224 9.51 45.15 8.21
CA GLU A 224 10.91 45.04 7.82
C GLU A 224 11.30 43.61 7.41
N GLY A 225 10.37 42.65 7.48
CA GLY A 225 10.58 41.25 7.09
C GLY A 225 11.23 40.37 8.16
N ASN A 226 11.22 40.79 9.41
CA ASN A 226 11.71 40.00 10.54
C ASN A 226 10.57 39.18 11.16
N TRP A 227 10.88 37.96 11.61
CA TRP A 227 9.91 37.13 12.32
C TRP A 227 9.51 37.76 13.66
N LEU A 228 8.21 37.93 13.84
CA LEU A 228 7.66 38.33 15.13
C LEU A 228 7.76 37.16 16.11
N HIS A 229 8.55 37.31 17.18
CA HIS A 229 8.59 36.32 18.24
C HIS A 229 7.22 36.23 18.93
N PRO A 230 6.69 35.02 19.18
CA PRO A 230 5.51 34.87 20.03
C PRO A 230 5.84 35.54 21.38
N ARG A 231 5.00 36.47 21.81
CA ARG A 231 5.14 37.09 23.13
C ARG A 231 5.05 36.00 24.20
N GLN A 232 6.06 35.93 25.05
CA GLN A 232 6.05 35.14 26.27
C GLN A 232 4.86 35.50 27.15
#